data_51121b392b2e7a07e295207fbcc0ab24
#
_entry.id   51121b392b2e7a07e295207fbcc0ab24
#
_cell.length_a   1.000
_cell.length_b   1.000
_cell.length_c   1.000
_cell.angle_alpha   90.00
_cell.angle_beta   90.00
_cell.angle_gamma   90.00
#
_symmetry.space_group_name_H-M   'P 1'
#
loop_
_entity.id
_entity.type
_entity.pdbx_description
1 polymer ?
#
loop_
_entity_poly.entity_id
_entity_poly.type
_entity_poly.pdbx_seq_one_letter_code
_entity_poly.pdbx_strand_id
1 'polypeptide(L)'
;MMGEENKVSSVQETGGGKRIAPAEKSRSAGKTAGLVVGIVLGVLVLGYGAACAAAQMVYGHAALPNTTVLGLDVSGMSAQEAEQLWQEKGAAALESTAIDLTRDGRTVGSVTLAELGVTVKPLYISRAAGCDSASDHPLTVVESGWELLRSYLRPTDVTPQLDVDGAK
;
A
#
# COMPACT_ATOMS: atom_id res chain seq x y z
N MET A 1 -87.24 -19.49 -64.40
CA MET A 1 -87.29 -20.28 -63.16
C MET A 1 -86.07 -20.00 -62.40
N MET A 2 -86.23 -19.17 -61.40
CA MET A 2 -85.99 -19.51 -59.99
C MET A 2 -84.54 -19.97 -59.75
N GLY A 3 -83.87 -19.43 -58.94
CA GLY A 3 -83.92 -18.64 -57.74
C GLY A 3 -82.51 -18.57 -57.20
N GLU A 4 -82.39 -17.76 -56.56
CA GLU A 4 -82.11 -17.55 -55.11
C GLU A 4 -80.76 -17.04 -54.79
N GLU A 5 -80.80 -15.91 -54.20
CA GLU A 5 -79.77 -15.22 -53.41
C GLU A 5 -79.08 -16.14 -52.44
N ASN A 6 -77.86 -15.95 -52.29
CA ASN A 6 -77.25 -16.11 -50.94
C ASN A 6 -76.24 -15.06 -50.63
N LYS A 7 -76.65 -14.20 -49.79
CA LYS A 7 -75.98 -13.14 -49.09
C LYS A 7 -75.03 -13.75 -48.05
N VAL A 8 -73.76 -13.67 -48.22
CA VAL A 8 -72.78 -14.04 -47.16
C VAL A 8 -72.13 -12.80 -46.62
N SER A 9 -72.48 -12.59 -45.36
CA SER A 9 -72.02 -11.52 -44.49
C SER A 9 -70.52 -11.43 -44.40
N SER A 10 -70.07 -10.21 -44.53
CA SER A 10 -68.71 -9.80 -44.18
C SER A 10 -68.51 -9.95 -42.68
N VAL A 11 -67.63 -10.85 -42.28
CA VAL A 11 -67.05 -10.89 -40.94
C VAL A 11 -65.87 -9.94 -40.92
N GLN A 12 -66.10 -8.86 -40.26
CA GLN A 12 -65.08 -7.90 -39.91
C GLN A 12 -64.20 -8.49 -38.78
N GLU A 13 -63.07 -9.05 -39.09
CA GLU A 13 -62.09 -9.37 -38.07
C GLU A 13 -61.32 -8.08 -37.63
N THR A 14 -61.74 -7.62 -36.47
CA THR A 14 -61.10 -6.56 -35.73
C THR A 14 -59.79 -7.12 -35.09
N GLY A 15 -58.76 -7.20 -35.87
CA GLY A 15 -57.42 -7.50 -35.36
C GLY A 15 -56.89 -6.35 -34.50
N GLY A 16 -57.15 -6.43 -33.20
CA GLY A 16 -56.55 -5.56 -32.20
C GLY A 16 -55.07 -5.78 -32.15
N GLY A 17 -54.34 -5.06 -32.96
CA GLY A 17 -52.88 -4.97 -32.87
C GLY A 17 -52.52 -4.36 -31.53
N LYS A 18 -52.15 -5.20 -30.59
CA LYS A 18 -51.53 -4.82 -29.34
C LYS A 18 -50.21 -4.12 -29.67
N ARG A 19 -50.27 -2.78 -29.73
CA ARG A 19 -49.06 -1.96 -29.84
C ARG A 19 -48.23 -2.26 -28.60
N ILE A 20 -47.20 -3.06 -28.78
CA ILE A 20 -46.12 -3.20 -27.80
C ILE A 20 -45.42 -1.83 -27.76
N ALA A 21 -45.70 -1.08 -26.71
CA ALA A 21 -44.97 0.17 -26.42
C ALA A 21 -43.46 -0.19 -26.35
N PRO A 22 -42.60 0.55 -27.05
CA PRO A 22 -41.17 0.33 -26.90
C PRO A 22 -40.83 0.56 -25.42
N ALA A 23 -40.19 -0.44 -24.82
CA ALA A 23 -39.68 -0.35 -23.47
C ALA A 23 -38.89 0.94 -23.34
N GLU A 24 -39.37 1.87 -22.54
CA GLU A 24 -38.61 3.06 -22.16
C GLU A 24 -37.32 2.57 -21.54
N LYS A 25 -36.28 2.67 -22.33
CA LYS A 25 -34.90 2.41 -21.92
C LYS A 25 -34.62 3.37 -20.79
N SER A 26 -34.59 2.88 -19.56
CA SER A 26 -34.41 3.68 -18.36
C SER A 26 -33.03 4.35 -18.42
N ARG A 27 -33.00 5.52 -19.03
CA ARG A 27 -31.79 6.37 -19.12
C ARG A 27 -31.33 6.92 -17.75
N SER A 28 -32.12 6.68 -16.71
CA SER A 28 -31.81 7.16 -15.36
C SER A 28 -30.87 6.24 -14.60
N ALA A 29 -30.93 4.92 -14.80
CA ALA A 29 -30.08 3.96 -14.10
C ALA A 29 -28.58 4.18 -14.33
N GLY A 30 -28.19 4.55 -15.56
CA GLY A 30 -26.79 4.84 -15.86
C GLY A 30 -26.26 6.12 -15.20
N LYS A 31 -27.10 7.15 -15.08
CA LYS A 31 -26.71 8.40 -14.42
C LYS A 31 -26.58 8.22 -12.91
N THR A 32 -27.48 7.48 -12.29
CA THR A 32 -27.45 7.19 -10.86
C THR A 32 -26.26 6.26 -10.53
N ALA A 33 -26.00 5.24 -11.35
CA ALA A 33 -24.85 4.37 -11.19
C ALA A 33 -23.53 5.15 -11.34
N GLY A 34 -23.42 6.04 -12.33
CA GLY A 34 -22.24 6.90 -12.51
C GLY A 34 -22.01 7.85 -11.33
N LEU A 35 -23.09 8.42 -10.78
CA LEU A 35 -23.00 9.30 -9.60
C LEU A 35 -22.53 8.52 -8.37
N VAL A 36 -23.07 7.33 -8.12
CA VAL A 36 -22.67 6.50 -6.98
C VAL A 36 -21.20 6.08 -7.10
N VAL A 37 -20.78 5.62 -8.28
CA VAL A 37 -19.37 5.28 -8.54
C VAL A 37 -18.47 6.50 -8.35
N GLY A 38 -18.88 7.67 -8.84
CA GLY A 38 -18.13 8.91 -8.66
C GLY A 38 -17.98 9.32 -7.19
N ILE A 39 -19.03 9.19 -6.38
CA ILE A 39 -18.98 9.46 -4.95
C ILE A 39 -18.06 8.47 -4.24
N VAL A 40 -18.17 7.18 -4.54
CA VAL A 40 -17.32 6.14 -3.92
C VAL A 40 -15.86 6.38 -4.25
N LEU A 41 -15.53 6.66 -5.52
CA LEU A 41 -14.16 7.00 -5.92
C LEU A 41 -13.67 8.29 -5.26
N GLY A 42 -14.51 9.31 -5.17
CA GLY A 42 -14.19 10.56 -4.48
C GLY A 42 -13.87 10.35 -3.00
N VAL A 43 -14.66 9.56 -2.30
CA VAL A 43 -14.43 9.21 -0.89
C VAL A 43 -13.13 8.41 -0.72
N LEU A 44 -12.85 7.46 -1.63
CA LEU A 44 -11.60 6.69 -1.59
C LEU A 44 -10.37 7.58 -1.82
N VAL A 45 -10.42 8.48 -2.79
CA VAL A 45 -9.31 9.41 -3.07
C VAL A 45 -9.08 10.39 -1.92
N LEU A 46 -10.16 10.97 -1.38
CA LEU A 46 -10.08 11.87 -0.23
C LEU A 46 -9.58 11.13 1.03
N GLY A 47 -10.10 9.94 1.29
CA GLY A 47 -9.67 9.09 2.41
C GLY A 47 -8.18 8.72 2.31
N TYR A 48 -7.73 8.33 1.14
CA TYR A 48 -6.33 8.03 0.89
C TYR A 48 -5.44 9.27 1.03
N GLY A 49 -5.86 10.41 0.48
CA GLY A 49 -5.14 11.68 0.60
C GLY A 49 -5.02 12.13 2.06
N ALA A 50 -6.08 12.00 2.86
CA ALA A 50 -6.05 12.29 4.28
C ALA A 50 -5.11 11.35 5.05
N ALA A 51 -5.11 10.06 4.72
CA ALA A 51 -4.18 9.09 5.30
C ALA A 51 -2.72 9.41 4.97
N CYS A 52 -2.43 9.80 3.72
CA CYS A 52 -1.10 10.23 3.30
C CYS A 52 -0.64 11.48 4.05
N ALA A 53 -1.52 12.48 4.22
CA ALA A 53 -1.21 13.69 4.97
C ALA A 53 -0.95 13.40 6.45
N ALA A 54 -1.76 12.54 7.07
CA ALA A 54 -1.56 12.11 8.45
C ALA A 54 -0.25 11.33 8.60
N ALA A 55 0.08 10.46 7.63
CA ALA A 55 1.35 9.74 7.61
C ALA A 55 2.55 10.69 7.60
N GLN A 56 2.52 11.72 6.77
CA GLN A 56 3.59 12.73 6.71
C GLN A 56 3.70 13.54 8.02
N MET A 57 2.58 13.89 8.64
CA MET A 57 2.59 14.63 9.90
C MET A 57 3.16 13.81 11.07
N VAL A 58 2.88 12.51 11.11
CA VAL A 58 3.28 11.62 12.21
C VAL A 58 4.64 10.99 11.94
N TYR A 59 4.89 10.53 10.72
CA TYR A 59 6.07 9.73 10.36
C TYR A 59 7.05 10.45 9.44
N GLY A 60 6.80 11.72 9.07
CA GLY A 60 7.74 12.49 8.25
C GLY A 60 9.11 12.68 8.90
N HIS A 61 9.17 12.60 10.24
CA HIS A 61 10.39 12.71 11.04
C HIS A 61 10.59 11.53 12.00
N ALA A 62 9.86 10.44 11.81
CA ALA A 62 9.93 9.25 12.63
C ALA A 62 9.96 7.98 11.77
N ALA A 63 10.55 6.93 12.31
CA ALA A 63 10.57 5.62 11.66
C ALA A 63 9.15 5.08 11.44
N LEU A 64 8.95 4.37 10.35
CA LEU A 64 7.68 3.72 10.05
C LEU A 64 7.33 2.65 11.09
N PRO A 65 6.03 2.34 11.29
CA PRO A 65 5.62 1.23 12.15
C PRO A 65 6.23 -0.10 11.70
N ASN A 66 6.45 -1.00 12.65
CA ASN A 66 7.03 -2.34 12.42
C ASN A 66 8.38 -2.29 11.67
N THR A 67 9.20 -1.28 11.96
CA THR A 67 10.56 -1.15 11.41
C THR A 67 11.58 -1.61 12.44
N THR A 68 12.41 -2.57 12.04
CA THR A 68 13.56 -3.03 12.82
C THR A 68 14.86 -2.71 12.08
N VAL A 69 15.89 -2.38 12.83
CA VAL A 69 17.24 -2.15 12.30
C VAL A 69 18.20 -3.05 13.06
N LEU A 70 18.78 -4.03 12.37
CA LEU A 70 19.64 -5.06 13.00
C LEU A 70 18.98 -5.71 14.22
N GLY A 71 17.70 -6.03 14.12
CA GLY A 71 16.92 -6.67 15.19
C GLY A 71 16.47 -5.73 16.32
N LEU A 72 16.82 -4.44 16.29
CA LEU A 72 16.31 -3.44 17.22
C LEU A 72 15.04 -2.80 16.67
N ASP A 73 13.97 -2.82 17.44
CA ASP A 73 12.72 -2.16 17.09
C ASP A 73 12.87 -0.64 17.26
N VAL A 74 12.75 0.07 16.13
CA VAL A 74 12.82 1.54 16.06
C VAL A 74 11.49 2.15 15.62
N SER A 75 10.41 1.37 15.63
CA SER A 75 9.08 1.77 15.17
C SER A 75 8.60 3.05 15.82
N GLY A 76 8.26 4.05 15.01
CA GLY A 76 7.74 5.34 15.46
C GLY A 76 8.75 6.23 16.21
N MET A 77 10.01 5.82 16.28
CA MET A 77 11.05 6.61 16.93
C MET A 77 11.52 7.76 16.05
N SER A 78 11.80 8.90 16.67
CA SER A 78 12.51 9.99 16.01
C SER A 78 13.96 9.61 15.74
N ALA A 79 14.67 10.39 14.90
CA ALA A 79 16.07 10.18 14.61
C ALA A 79 16.92 10.15 15.89
N GLN A 80 16.66 11.07 16.83
CA GLN A 80 17.41 11.14 18.09
C GLN A 80 17.17 9.93 18.98
N GLU A 81 15.93 9.47 19.10
CA GLU A 81 15.59 8.28 19.88
C GLU A 81 16.19 7.01 19.30
N ALA A 82 16.15 6.86 17.98
CA ALA A 82 16.79 5.73 17.29
C ALA A 82 18.32 5.72 17.46
N GLU A 83 18.94 6.90 17.41
CA GLU A 83 20.40 7.04 17.65
C GLU A 83 20.77 6.75 19.10
N GLN A 84 19.97 7.19 20.08
CA GLN A 84 20.16 6.89 21.50
C GLN A 84 20.01 5.38 21.77
N LEU A 85 18.95 4.77 21.24
CA LEU A 85 18.74 3.33 21.36
C LEU A 85 19.93 2.56 20.80
N TRP A 86 20.50 3.04 19.67
CA TRP A 86 21.69 2.43 19.09
C TRP A 86 22.91 2.57 19.99
N GLN A 87 23.13 3.73 20.60
CA GLN A 87 24.24 3.92 21.54
C GLN A 87 24.14 2.98 22.78
N GLU A 88 22.90 2.70 23.22
CA GLU A 88 22.69 1.83 24.36
C GLU A 88 22.76 0.33 24.02
N LYS A 89 22.22 -0.06 22.86
CA LYS A 89 22.01 -1.48 22.53
C LYS A 89 22.71 -1.94 21.26
N GLY A 90 23.38 -1.04 20.54
CA GLY A 90 23.98 -1.36 19.25
C GLY A 90 25.09 -2.40 19.35
N ALA A 91 25.90 -2.36 20.41
CA ALA A 91 26.94 -3.37 20.62
C ALA A 91 26.33 -4.78 20.75
N ALA A 92 25.27 -4.92 21.55
CA ALA A 92 24.58 -6.20 21.70
C ALA A 92 23.87 -6.64 20.41
N ALA A 93 23.37 -5.70 19.61
CA ALA A 93 22.79 -6.00 18.30
C ALA A 93 23.84 -6.55 17.33
N LEU A 94 25.03 -5.98 17.29
CA LEU A 94 26.12 -6.45 16.45
C LEU A 94 26.64 -7.85 16.89
N GLU A 95 26.63 -8.13 18.20
CA GLU A 95 26.99 -9.44 18.74
C GLU A 95 25.94 -10.52 18.42
N SER A 96 24.67 -10.12 18.39
CA SER A 96 23.55 -11.06 18.12
C SER A 96 23.32 -11.30 16.62
N THR A 97 23.77 -10.41 15.74
CA THR A 97 23.60 -10.54 14.30
C THR A 97 24.73 -11.34 13.69
N ALA A 98 24.41 -12.58 13.29
CA ALA A 98 25.36 -13.48 12.63
C ALA A 98 25.17 -13.51 11.12
N ILE A 99 26.27 -13.62 10.40
CA ILE A 99 26.31 -13.81 8.94
C ILE A 99 26.84 -15.21 8.66
N ASP A 100 26.10 -15.96 7.85
CA ASP A 100 26.52 -17.28 7.41
C ASP A 100 27.57 -17.17 6.30
N LEU A 101 28.74 -17.75 6.54
CA LEU A 101 29.78 -17.87 5.53
C LEU A 101 29.47 -19.06 4.66
N THR A 102 29.25 -18.82 3.36
CA THR A 102 28.96 -19.90 2.40
C THR A 102 30.12 -20.07 1.42
N ARG A 103 30.49 -21.33 1.17
CA ARG A 103 31.42 -21.71 0.12
C ARG A 103 30.80 -22.81 -0.73
N ASP A 104 30.76 -22.60 -2.04
CA ASP A 104 30.14 -23.53 -3.02
C ASP A 104 28.69 -23.90 -2.64
N GLY A 105 27.91 -22.94 -2.11
CA GLY A 105 26.52 -23.12 -1.71
C GLY A 105 26.34 -23.88 -0.38
N ARG A 106 27.40 -24.16 0.37
CA ARG A 106 27.35 -24.79 1.69
C ARG A 106 27.80 -23.81 2.76
N THR A 107 27.04 -23.73 3.85
CA THR A 107 27.46 -22.94 5.02
C THR A 107 28.67 -23.62 5.65
N VAL A 108 29.79 -22.90 5.72
CA VAL A 108 31.05 -23.37 6.29
C VAL A 108 31.29 -22.84 7.70
N GLY A 109 30.53 -21.85 8.12
CA GLY A 109 30.57 -21.27 9.45
C GLY A 109 29.66 -20.04 9.54
N SER A 110 29.50 -19.50 10.73
CA SER A 110 28.86 -18.21 10.98
C SER A 110 29.79 -17.34 11.80
N VAL A 111 29.73 -16.03 11.55
CA VAL A 111 30.52 -15.02 12.24
C VAL A 111 29.58 -13.86 12.59
N THR A 112 29.75 -13.27 13.76
CA THR A 112 28.96 -12.11 14.16
C THR A 112 29.51 -10.82 13.54
N LEU A 113 28.65 -9.81 13.40
CA LEU A 113 29.08 -8.50 12.90
C LEU A 113 30.14 -7.88 13.82
N ALA A 114 30.03 -8.12 15.13
CA ALA A 114 31.02 -7.65 16.11
C ALA A 114 32.39 -8.32 15.90
N GLU A 115 32.44 -9.62 15.63
CA GLU A 115 33.70 -10.35 15.35
C GLU A 115 34.37 -9.88 14.05
N LEU A 116 33.59 -9.43 13.07
CA LEU A 116 34.07 -8.82 11.82
C LEU A 116 34.61 -7.39 12.01
N GLY A 117 34.52 -6.82 13.21
CA GLY A 117 34.89 -5.43 13.46
C GLY A 117 34.01 -4.42 12.78
N VAL A 118 32.77 -4.80 12.48
CA VAL A 118 31.79 -3.89 11.87
C VAL A 118 31.37 -2.85 12.87
N THR A 119 31.43 -1.58 12.45
CA THR A 119 30.93 -0.45 13.21
C THR A 119 29.81 0.24 12.44
N VAL A 120 28.82 0.75 13.14
CA VAL A 120 27.72 1.51 12.54
C VAL A 120 27.60 2.84 13.25
N LYS A 121 27.70 3.93 12.49
CA LYS A 121 27.49 5.26 13.06
C LYS A 121 26.01 5.47 13.37
N PRO A 122 25.66 6.08 14.52
CA PRO A 122 24.27 6.33 14.91
C PRO A 122 23.44 6.99 13.80
N LEU A 123 24.01 7.94 13.07
CA LEU A 123 23.38 8.61 11.94
C LEU A 123 22.90 7.65 10.83
N TYR A 124 23.58 6.52 10.64
CA TYR A 124 23.15 5.54 9.63
C TYR A 124 21.93 4.73 10.09
N ILE A 125 21.71 4.64 11.39
CA ILE A 125 20.53 4.00 11.98
C ILE A 125 19.29 4.86 11.73
N SER A 126 19.34 6.14 12.08
CA SER A 126 18.23 7.06 11.86
C SER A 126 17.87 7.20 10.38
N ARG A 127 18.87 7.24 9.52
CA ARG A 127 18.69 7.29 8.06
C ARG A 127 18.11 5.99 7.51
N ALA A 128 18.59 4.83 7.94
CA ALA A 128 18.09 3.53 7.52
C ALA A 128 16.64 3.33 8.00
N ALA A 129 16.31 3.78 9.20
CA ALA A 129 14.96 3.77 9.74
C ALA A 129 14.00 4.73 9.01
N GLY A 130 14.50 5.59 8.10
CA GLY A 130 13.69 6.53 7.34
C GLY A 130 13.22 7.74 8.13
N CYS A 131 13.88 8.06 9.26
CA CYS A 131 13.47 9.17 10.13
C CYS A 131 13.57 10.56 9.46
N ASP A 132 14.32 10.69 8.37
CA ASP A 132 14.50 11.93 7.60
C ASP A 132 13.83 11.87 6.22
N SER A 133 12.80 11.07 6.05
CA SER A 133 12.12 10.88 4.76
C SER A 133 11.09 11.95 4.43
N ALA A 134 10.95 12.98 5.25
CA ALA A 134 10.07 14.11 4.96
C ALA A 134 10.54 14.80 3.65
N SER A 135 9.68 14.79 2.65
CA SER A 135 9.94 15.39 1.34
C SER A 135 8.83 16.36 0.98
N ASP A 136 9.22 17.52 0.48
CA ASP A 136 8.28 18.56 0.01
C ASP A 136 7.62 18.21 -1.34
N HIS A 137 7.97 17.08 -1.95
CA HIS A 137 7.41 16.69 -3.24
C HIS A 137 6.06 15.96 -3.09
N PRO A 138 5.01 16.41 -3.79
CA PRO A 138 3.67 15.81 -3.67
C PRO A 138 3.60 14.34 -4.10
N LEU A 139 4.49 13.88 -4.97
CA LEU A 139 4.56 12.49 -5.38
C LEU A 139 5.10 11.58 -4.27
N THR A 140 6.03 12.06 -3.45
CA THR A 140 6.57 11.31 -2.32
C THR A 140 5.54 11.15 -1.19
N VAL A 141 4.59 12.09 -1.07
CA VAL A 141 3.46 11.97 -0.13
C VAL A 141 2.58 10.77 -0.46
N VAL A 142 2.33 10.53 -1.73
CA VAL A 142 1.54 9.36 -2.18
C VAL A 142 2.30 8.07 -1.95
N GLU A 143 3.60 8.07 -2.22
CA GLU A 143 4.48 6.92 -2.01
C GLU A 143 4.62 6.57 -0.52
N SER A 144 4.76 7.58 0.34
CA SER A 144 4.78 7.42 1.80
C SER A 144 3.51 6.79 2.36
N GLY A 145 2.34 7.12 1.81
CA GLY A 145 1.07 6.50 2.20
C GLY A 145 1.02 5.01 1.88
N TRP A 146 1.60 4.61 0.75
CA TRP A 146 1.71 3.19 0.39
C TRP A 146 2.72 2.45 1.28
N GLU A 147 3.87 3.04 1.54
CA GLU A 147 4.89 2.48 2.44
C GLU A 147 4.36 2.31 3.85
N LEU A 148 3.62 3.29 4.36
CA LEU A 148 2.96 3.21 5.66
C LEU A 148 1.98 2.02 5.70
N LEU A 149 1.11 1.89 4.70
CA LEU A 149 0.17 0.77 4.63
C LEU A 149 0.90 -0.57 4.56
N ARG A 150 1.97 -0.64 3.80
CA ARG A 150 2.80 -1.83 3.67
C ARG A 150 3.50 -2.19 4.99
N SER A 151 4.01 -1.21 5.73
CA SER A 151 4.69 -1.42 7.01
C SER A 151 3.75 -1.98 8.09
N TYR A 152 2.47 -1.60 8.08
CA TYR A 152 1.47 -2.23 8.95
C TYR A 152 1.20 -3.70 8.60
N LEU A 153 1.32 -4.06 7.32
CA LEU A 153 1.02 -5.42 6.84
C LEU A 153 2.23 -6.36 6.92
N ARG A 154 3.44 -5.80 6.88
CA ARG A 154 4.69 -6.58 6.88
C ARG A 154 5.75 -5.85 7.69
N PRO A 155 6.37 -6.53 8.66
CA PRO A 155 7.55 -5.98 9.34
C PRO A 155 8.66 -5.77 8.32
N THR A 156 9.37 -4.66 8.45
CA THR A 156 10.48 -4.30 7.58
C THR A 156 11.76 -4.33 8.42
N ASP A 157 12.64 -5.26 8.09
CA ASP A 157 13.99 -5.26 8.65
C ASP A 157 14.93 -4.52 7.70
N VAL A 158 15.57 -3.49 8.20
CA VAL A 158 16.42 -2.61 7.40
C VAL A 158 17.86 -2.78 7.86
N THR A 159 18.73 -3.02 6.91
CA THR A 159 20.18 -3.07 7.18
C THR A 159 20.76 -1.68 6.93
N PRO A 160 21.37 -1.04 7.96
CA PRO A 160 22.02 0.25 7.79
C PRO A 160 23.31 0.10 6.96
N GLN A 161 23.87 1.22 6.55
CA GLN A 161 25.19 1.23 5.92
C GLN A 161 26.22 0.79 6.95
N LEU A 162 26.86 -0.35 6.70
CA LEU A 162 27.91 -0.91 7.54
C LEU A 162 29.24 -0.27 7.15
N ASP A 163 29.98 0.22 8.14
CA ASP A 163 31.34 0.68 7.98
C ASP A 163 32.26 -0.42 8.57
N VAL A 164 33.11 -0.97 7.73
CA VAL A 164 34.11 -1.94 8.19
C VAL A 164 35.36 -1.13 8.48
N ASP A 165 35.70 -1.02 9.76
CA ASP A 165 36.96 -0.36 10.14
C ASP A 165 38.10 -1.16 9.50
N GLY A 166 38.64 -0.56 8.43
CA GLY A 166 39.56 -1.25 7.53
C GLY A 166 40.65 -1.95 8.30
N ALA A 167 40.68 -3.26 8.13
CA ALA A 167 41.69 -4.12 8.72
C ALA A 167 43.06 -3.50 8.59
N LYS A 168 43.70 -3.31 9.74
CA LYS A 168 45.14 -3.11 9.82
C LYS A 168 45.87 -4.33 9.29
#